data_62eba02cf5dca5adb0627e68957c3f9a
#
_entry.id   62eba02cf5dca5adb0627e68957c3f9a
#
_cell.length_a   1.000
_cell.length_b   1.000
_cell.length_c   1.000
_cell.angle_alpha   90.00
_cell.angle_beta   90.00
_cell.angle_gamma   90.00
#
_symmetry.space_group_name_H-M   'P 1'
#
loop_
_entity.id
_entity.type
_entity.pdbx_description
1 polymer ?
#
loop_
_entity_poly.entity_id
_entity_poly.type
_entity_poly.pdbx_seq_one_letter_code
_entity_poly.pdbx_strand_id
1 'polypeptide(L)'
;MSREKKVVLIVVVCILMVVVSCNTVFSIFSTALRVGIRMDDSFSLGDKYRYSRDSPQVIVDNENTVIVEGYLLSYGFDDNFVIALMQDYQTRDSVYWIITKKDNECLAFADSASFLDAMNDHGINLSLKEFPRYYKNLGSRELWPRRK
;
A
#
# COMPACT_ATOMS: atom_id res chain seq x y z
N MET A 1 -0.20 34.91 53.24
CA MET A 1 -1.10 34.79 52.09
C MET A 1 -2.50 34.53 52.61
N SER A 2 -3.48 35.36 52.24
CA SER A 2 -4.85 35.25 52.75
C SER A 2 -5.46 33.91 52.27
N ARG A 3 -6.46 33.43 53.00
CA ARG A 3 -7.16 32.15 52.70
C ARG A 3 -7.73 32.16 51.29
N GLU A 4 -8.24 33.31 50.83
CA GLU A 4 -8.77 33.51 49.47
C GLU A 4 -7.70 33.35 48.39
N LYS A 5 -6.51 33.91 48.58
CA LYS A 5 -5.39 33.76 47.63
C LYS A 5 -4.93 32.32 47.49
N LYS A 6 -5.00 31.49 48.56
CA LYS A 6 -4.69 30.07 48.49
C LYS A 6 -5.71 29.28 47.68
N VAL A 7 -7.01 29.59 47.84
CA VAL A 7 -8.10 28.97 47.10
C VAL A 7 -7.97 29.27 45.60
N VAL A 8 -7.76 30.54 45.24
CA VAL A 8 -7.57 30.95 43.85
C VAL A 8 -6.38 30.27 43.22
N LEU A 9 -5.25 30.16 43.95
CA LEU A 9 -4.05 29.47 43.44
C LEU A 9 -4.33 27.99 43.18
N ILE A 10 -5.04 27.31 44.06
CA ILE A 10 -5.39 25.88 43.89
C ILE A 10 -6.27 25.70 42.66
N VAL A 11 -7.28 26.55 42.46
CA VAL A 11 -8.18 26.48 41.30
C VAL A 11 -7.41 26.70 40.01
N VAL A 12 -6.51 27.67 39.94
CA VAL A 12 -5.67 27.93 38.76
C VAL A 12 -4.77 26.74 38.45
N VAL A 13 -4.15 26.14 39.46
CA VAL A 13 -3.30 24.96 39.28
C VAL A 13 -4.11 23.77 38.77
N CYS A 14 -5.32 23.54 39.31
CA CYS A 14 -6.22 22.48 38.84
C CYS A 14 -6.61 22.66 37.35
N ILE A 15 -6.97 23.91 36.95
CA ILE A 15 -7.30 24.21 35.55
C ILE A 15 -6.10 23.97 34.64
N LEU A 16 -4.91 24.41 35.03
CA LEU A 16 -3.69 24.17 34.26
C LEU A 16 -3.39 22.65 34.08
N MET A 17 -3.56 21.87 35.15
CA MET A 17 -3.39 20.43 35.11
C MET A 17 -4.36 19.75 34.14
N VAL A 18 -5.64 20.18 34.14
CA VAL A 18 -6.66 19.67 33.21
C VAL A 18 -6.29 19.99 31.75
N VAL A 19 -5.92 21.27 31.50
CA VAL A 19 -5.53 21.70 30.15
C VAL A 19 -4.31 20.94 29.60
N VAL A 20 -3.28 20.73 30.43
CA VAL A 20 -2.08 19.98 30.07
C VAL A 20 -2.43 18.51 29.81
N SER A 21 -3.28 17.93 30.66
CA SER A 21 -3.72 16.52 30.49
C SER A 21 -4.55 16.34 29.19
N CYS A 22 -5.46 17.27 28.89
CA CYS A 22 -6.24 17.22 27.65
C CYS A 22 -5.35 17.35 26.40
N ASN A 23 -4.35 18.24 26.43
CA ASN A 23 -3.45 18.40 25.29
C ASN A 23 -2.54 17.18 25.07
N THR A 24 -2.05 16.54 26.15
CA THR A 24 -1.26 15.30 26.02
C THR A 24 -2.09 14.15 25.52
N VAL A 25 -3.31 13.95 26.03
CA VAL A 25 -4.23 12.91 25.55
C VAL A 25 -4.59 13.13 24.08
N PHE A 26 -4.88 14.38 23.68
CA PHE A 26 -5.19 14.70 22.30
C PHE A 26 -4.00 14.48 21.36
N SER A 27 -2.79 14.82 21.81
CA SER A 27 -1.54 14.57 21.04
C SER A 27 -1.27 13.08 20.87
N ILE A 28 -1.43 12.29 21.94
CA ILE A 28 -1.28 10.81 21.87
C ILE A 28 -2.34 10.21 20.96
N PHE A 29 -3.60 10.67 21.08
CA PHE A 29 -4.70 10.17 20.26
C PHE A 29 -4.54 10.54 18.78
N SER A 30 -4.10 11.76 18.46
CA SER A 30 -3.82 12.18 17.09
C SER A 30 -2.62 11.45 16.47
N THR A 31 -1.61 11.12 17.28
CA THR A 31 -0.46 10.32 16.85
C THR A 31 -0.87 8.85 16.65
N ALA A 32 -1.66 8.30 17.55
CA ALA A 32 -2.22 6.94 17.43
C ALA A 32 -3.16 6.83 16.21
N LEU A 33 -3.98 7.84 15.94
CA LEU A 33 -4.80 7.89 14.73
C LEU A 33 -3.97 8.01 13.45
N ARG A 34 -2.87 8.77 13.46
CA ARG A 34 -1.97 8.84 12.30
C ARG A 34 -1.20 7.55 12.06
N VAL A 35 -0.86 6.81 13.11
CA VAL A 35 -0.13 5.53 13.02
C VAL A 35 -1.07 4.34 12.85
N GLY A 36 -2.29 4.40 13.37
CA GLY A 36 -3.23 3.27 13.42
C GLY A 36 -4.26 3.19 12.30
N ILE A 37 -4.41 4.22 11.47
CA ILE A 37 -5.38 4.22 10.34
C ILE A 37 -4.66 4.20 8.98
N ARG A 38 -3.37 3.98 8.92
CA ARG A 38 -2.84 3.30 7.74
C ARG A 38 -3.23 1.83 7.87
N MET A 39 -4.46 1.49 7.49
CA MET A 39 -4.73 0.16 6.99
C MET A 39 -3.70 -0.02 5.89
N ASP A 40 -2.77 -0.93 6.12
CA ASP A 40 -1.81 -1.32 5.10
C ASP A 40 -2.63 -1.94 3.96
N ASP A 41 -3.06 -1.12 3.01
CA ASP A 41 -3.78 -1.53 1.81
C ASP A 41 -2.86 -2.30 0.85
N SER A 42 -1.79 -2.88 1.40
CA SER A 42 -0.86 -3.69 0.63
C SER A 42 -1.37 -5.12 0.50
N PHE A 43 -1.12 -5.68 -0.67
CA PHE A 43 -1.40 -7.06 -1.01
C PHE A 43 -0.08 -7.81 -1.19
N SER A 44 0.12 -8.90 -0.44
CA SER A 44 1.34 -9.71 -0.52
C SER A 44 1.45 -10.45 -1.86
N LEU A 45 2.59 -10.33 -2.51
CA LEU A 45 3.01 -11.09 -3.71
C LEU A 45 4.11 -12.09 -3.33
N GLY A 46 3.88 -12.85 -2.27
CA GLY A 46 4.82 -13.79 -1.68
C GLY A 46 5.55 -13.19 -0.49
N ASP A 47 6.75 -13.67 -0.23
CA ASP A 47 7.58 -13.33 0.93
C ASP A 47 8.39 -12.04 0.75
N LYS A 48 8.71 -11.66 -0.50
CA LYS A 48 9.63 -10.56 -0.82
C LYS A 48 8.94 -9.31 -1.33
N TYR A 49 7.80 -9.44 -1.99
CA TYR A 49 7.12 -8.33 -2.64
C TYR A 49 5.71 -8.12 -2.13
N ARG A 50 5.25 -6.87 -2.25
CA ARG A 50 3.88 -6.49 -2.00
C ARG A 50 3.42 -5.45 -3.01
N TYR A 51 2.15 -5.46 -3.33
CA TYR A 51 1.50 -4.42 -4.10
C TYR A 51 0.89 -3.40 -3.15
N SER A 52 1.39 -2.18 -3.18
CA SER A 52 0.81 -1.05 -2.44
C SER A 52 -0.26 -0.38 -3.29
N ARG A 53 -1.42 -0.14 -2.67
CA ARG A 53 -2.56 0.53 -3.30
C ARG A 53 -2.58 2.03 -3.02
N ASP A 54 -1.68 2.51 -2.18
CA ASP A 54 -1.47 3.94 -1.98
C ASP A 54 -1.03 4.59 -3.29
N SER A 55 -1.35 5.87 -3.46
CA SER A 55 -0.96 6.59 -4.68
C SER A 55 0.49 7.07 -4.57
N PRO A 56 1.37 6.69 -5.51
CA PRO A 56 1.14 5.82 -6.66
C PRO A 56 1.00 4.34 -6.29
N GLN A 57 0.19 3.59 -7.04
CA GLN A 57 0.06 2.14 -6.86
C GLN A 57 1.28 1.45 -7.45
N VAL A 58 1.94 0.64 -6.65
CA VAL A 58 3.26 0.11 -7.00
C VAL A 58 3.47 -1.29 -6.45
N ILE A 59 4.28 -2.08 -7.12
CA ILE A 59 4.91 -3.26 -6.53
C ILE A 59 6.20 -2.80 -5.87
N VAL A 60 6.36 -3.10 -4.59
CA VAL A 60 7.56 -2.79 -3.81
C VAL A 60 8.13 -4.05 -3.19
N ASP A 61 9.42 -4.02 -2.90
CA ASP A 61 10.08 -5.06 -2.11
C ASP A 61 9.95 -4.81 -0.58
N ASN A 62 10.58 -5.66 0.22
CA ASN A 62 10.58 -5.56 1.68
C ASN A 62 11.29 -4.30 2.21
N GLU A 63 12.15 -3.68 1.41
CA GLU A 63 12.86 -2.44 1.72
C GLU A 63 12.08 -1.19 1.29
N ASN A 64 10.86 -1.37 0.72
CA ASN A 64 10.02 -0.36 0.10
C ASN A 64 10.63 0.27 -1.17
N THR A 65 11.55 -0.43 -1.81
CA THR A 65 12.03 -0.04 -3.13
C THR A 65 10.95 -0.29 -4.16
N VAL A 66 10.61 0.71 -4.96
CA VAL A 66 9.64 0.59 -6.05
C VAL A 66 10.24 -0.25 -7.16
N ILE A 67 9.55 -1.33 -7.50
CA ILE A 67 9.95 -2.28 -8.56
C ILE A 67 9.19 -1.97 -9.84
N VAL A 68 7.87 -1.86 -9.75
CA VAL A 68 7.00 -1.55 -10.91
C VAL A 68 5.86 -0.65 -10.46
N GLU A 69 5.52 0.33 -11.29
CA GLU A 69 4.39 1.24 -11.08
C GLU A 69 3.22 0.88 -12.02
N GLY A 70 2.00 0.99 -11.52
CA GLY A 70 0.78 0.77 -12.32
C GLY A 70 -0.34 0.09 -11.57
N TYR A 71 -1.51 0.00 -12.21
CA TYR A 71 -2.65 -0.73 -11.69
C TYR A 71 -2.49 -2.23 -11.88
N LEU A 72 -2.46 -3.00 -10.82
CA LEU A 72 -2.39 -4.46 -10.88
C LEU A 72 -3.73 -5.03 -11.38
N LEU A 73 -3.70 -5.71 -12.52
CA LEU A 73 -4.86 -6.38 -13.12
C LEU A 73 -4.90 -7.87 -12.78
N SER A 74 -3.74 -8.52 -12.90
CA SER A 74 -3.59 -9.95 -12.61
C SER A 74 -2.18 -10.23 -12.12
N TYR A 75 -2.02 -11.29 -11.35
CA TYR A 75 -0.76 -11.65 -10.73
C TYR A 75 -0.61 -13.16 -10.57
N GLY A 76 0.61 -13.60 -10.39
CA GLY A 76 0.98 -14.94 -9.95
C GLY A 76 2.36 -14.90 -9.31
N PHE A 77 2.63 -15.78 -8.38
CA PHE A 77 3.95 -15.87 -7.76
C PHE A 77 4.24 -17.25 -7.21
N ASP A 78 5.52 -17.56 -7.13
CA ASP A 78 6.10 -18.70 -6.41
C ASP A 78 7.32 -18.24 -5.58
N ASP A 79 8.17 -19.15 -5.19
CA ASP A 79 9.37 -18.84 -4.41
C ASP A 79 10.42 -18.05 -5.20
N ASN A 80 10.45 -18.16 -6.53
CA ASN A 80 11.48 -17.60 -7.40
C ASN A 80 11.03 -16.39 -8.20
N PHE A 81 9.74 -16.34 -8.57
CA PHE A 81 9.22 -15.37 -9.52
C PHE A 81 7.94 -14.69 -9.04
N VAL A 82 7.73 -13.49 -9.51
CA VAL A 82 6.43 -12.82 -9.54
C VAL A 82 6.11 -12.50 -10.98
N ILE A 83 4.92 -12.87 -11.44
CA ILE A 83 4.38 -12.44 -12.72
C ILE A 83 3.22 -11.49 -12.48
N ALA A 84 3.12 -10.44 -13.26
CA ALA A 84 2.07 -9.45 -13.11
C ALA A 84 1.62 -8.91 -14.47
N LEU A 85 0.32 -8.65 -14.60
CA LEU A 85 -0.24 -7.81 -15.65
C LEU A 85 -0.63 -6.49 -15.00
N MET A 86 0.01 -5.41 -15.42
CA MET A 86 -0.22 -4.08 -14.89
C MET A 86 -0.65 -3.11 -15.98
N GLN A 87 -1.48 -2.14 -15.64
CA GLN A 87 -1.90 -1.09 -16.54
C GLN A 87 -1.18 0.21 -16.18
N ASP A 88 -0.52 0.79 -17.16
CA ASP A 88 0.13 2.09 -17.02
C ASP A 88 -0.87 3.21 -16.70
N TYR A 89 -0.49 4.15 -15.86
CA TYR A 89 -1.38 5.23 -15.43
C TYR A 89 -1.69 6.24 -16.54
N GLN A 90 -0.74 6.49 -17.42
CA GLN A 90 -0.80 7.55 -18.41
C GLN A 90 -1.35 7.03 -19.73
N THR A 91 -0.73 5.99 -20.26
CA THR A 91 -1.08 5.44 -21.58
C THR A 91 -2.29 4.52 -21.52
N ARG A 92 -2.59 3.94 -20.35
CA ARG A 92 -3.61 2.90 -20.17
C ARG A 92 -3.28 1.58 -20.85
N ASP A 93 -2.08 1.44 -21.36
CA ASP A 93 -1.60 0.19 -21.94
C ASP A 93 -1.37 -0.86 -20.86
N SER A 94 -1.61 -2.11 -21.22
CA SER A 94 -1.35 -3.22 -20.32
C SER A 94 0.02 -3.81 -20.61
N VAL A 95 0.83 -3.97 -19.58
CA VAL A 95 2.20 -4.47 -19.65
C VAL A 95 2.31 -5.71 -18.76
N TYR A 96 2.86 -6.79 -19.33
CA TYR A 96 3.17 -8.01 -18.60
C TYR A 96 4.57 -7.89 -18.00
N TRP A 97 4.71 -8.35 -16.76
CA TRP A 97 5.96 -8.29 -16.02
C TRP A 97 6.35 -9.67 -15.50
N ILE A 98 7.64 -9.98 -15.61
CA ILE A 98 8.30 -11.09 -14.90
C ILE A 98 9.34 -10.46 -13.98
N ILE A 99 9.24 -10.73 -12.69
CA ILE A 99 10.15 -10.23 -11.67
C ILE A 99 10.85 -11.41 -11.03
N THR A 100 12.17 -11.47 -11.14
CA THR A 100 13.00 -12.51 -10.53
C THR A 100 13.32 -12.11 -9.09
N LYS A 101 12.91 -12.93 -8.11
CA LYS A 101 13.07 -12.62 -6.69
C LYS A 101 14.53 -12.60 -6.22
N LYS A 102 15.40 -13.31 -6.91
CA LYS A 102 16.81 -13.45 -6.52
C LYS A 102 17.58 -12.12 -6.61
N ASP A 103 17.40 -11.38 -7.70
CA ASP A 103 18.19 -10.22 -8.09
C ASP A 103 17.37 -8.97 -8.41
N ASN A 104 16.05 -9.05 -8.26
CA ASN A 104 15.10 -7.99 -8.61
C ASN A 104 15.10 -7.62 -10.10
N GLU A 105 15.58 -8.53 -10.96
CA GLU A 105 15.50 -8.33 -12.40
C GLU A 105 14.04 -8.30 -12.85
N CYS A 106 13.71 -7.30 -13.69
CA CYS A 106 12.36 -7.07 -14.19
C CYS A 106 12.36 -7.09 -15.71
N LEU A 107 11.55 -7.96 -16.29
CA LEU A 107 11.32 -8.03 -17.72
C LEU A 107 9.90 -7.56 -18.03
N ALA A 108 9.78 -6.68 -19.01
CA ALA A 108 8.50 -6.09 -19.43
C ALA A 108 8.15 -6.52 -20.86
N PHE A 109 6.89 -6.87 -21.09
CA PHE A 109 6.38 -7.33 -22.38
C PHE A 109 5.06 -6.62 -22.71
N ALA A 110 4.97 -6.08 -23.92
CA ALA A 110 3.77 -5.38 -24.38
C ALA A 110 2.65 -6.34 -24.82
N ASP A 111 2.98 -7.57 -25.15
CA ASP A 111 2.03 -8.58 -25.63
C ASP A 111 2.16 -9.91 -24.88
N SER A 112 1.08 -10.67 -24.91
CA SER A 112 1.01 -11.95 -24.19
C SER A 112 1.84 -13.05 -24.82
N ALA A 113 2.11 -13.01 -26.11
CA ALA A 113 2.88 -14.08 -26.80
C ALA A 113 4.34 -14.01 -26.35
N SER A 114 4.97 -12.84 -26.47
CA SER A 114 6.35 -12.62 -26.00
C SER A 114 6.51 -12.92 -24.49
N PHE A 115 5.49 -12.58 -23.70
CA PHE A 115 5.48 -12.89 -22.27
C PHE A 115 5.45 -14.41 -22.01
N LEU A 116 4.60 -15.16 -22.72
CA LEU A 116 4.52 -16.62 -22.57
C LEU A 116 5.78 -17.31 -23.04
N ASP A 117 6.38 -16.84 -24.13
CA ASP A 117 7.66 -17.37 -24.64
C ASP A 117 8.76 -17.18 -23.58
N ALA A 118 8.86 -15.99 -22.99
CA ALA A 118 9.80 -15.72 -21.91
C ALA A 118 9.54 -16.58 -20.67
N MET A 119 8.28 -16.79 -20.27
CA MET A 119 7.95 -17.71 -19.19
C MET A 119 8.45 -19.13 -19.47
N ASN A 120 8.26 -19.63 -20.69
CA ASN A 120 8.75 -20.94 -21.09
C ASN A 120 10.28 -21.02 -21.05
N ASP A 121 10.97 -20.01 -21.57
CA ASP A 121 12.43 -19.94 -21.58
C ASP A 121 13.04 -19.94 -20.18
N HIS A 122 12.37 -19.30 -19.23
CA HIS A 122 12.77 -19.27 -17.81
C HIS A 122 12.22 -20.44 -16.99
N GLY A 123 11.46 -21.35 -17.60
CA GLY A 123 10.87 -22.51 -16.92
C GLY A 123 9.80 -22.14 -15.89
N ILE A 124 9.13 -21.00 -16.08
CA ILE A 124 8.13 -20.47 -15.14
C ILE A 124 6.78 -21.15 -15.39
N ASN A 125 6.31 -21.91 -14.42
CA ASN A 125 5.01 -22.60 -14.48
C ASN A 125 3.99 -21.92 -13.57
N LEU A 126 3.71 -20.66 -13.84
CA LEU A 126 2.74 -19.85 -13.12
C LEU A 126 1.57 -19.45 -14.03
N SER A 127 0.42 -19.22 -13.45
CA SER A 127 -0.74 -18.66 -14.14
C SER A 127 -1.15 -17.31 -13.52
N LEU A 128 -1.55 -16.37 -14.36
CA LEU A 128 -2.10 -15.09 -13.92
C LEU A 128 -3.49 -15.30 -13.33
N LYS A 129 -3.66 -14.90 -12.06
CA LYS A 129 -4.94 -14.86 -11.36
C LYS A 129 -5.45 -13.42 -11.37
N GLU A 130 -6.72 -13.20 -11.61
CA GLU A 130 -7.30 -11.86 -11.51
C GLU A 130 -7.08 -11.28 -10.11
N PHE A 131 -6.64 -10.01 -10.07
CA PHE A 131 -6.52 -9.31 -8.79
C PHE A 131 -7.92 -9.14 -8.17
N PRO A 132 -8.11 -9.52 -6.89
CA PRO A 132 -9.42 -9.52 -6.27
C PRO A 132 -10.04 -8.12 -6.31
N ARG A 133 -11.17 -7.99 -6.98
CA ARG A 133 -11.95 -6.73 -7.03
C ARG A 133 -12.67 -6.42 -5.71
N TYR A 134 -12.32 -7.10 -4.65
CA TYR A 134 -13.04 -7.14 -3.37
C TYR A 134 -13.12 -5.79 -2.64
N TYR A 135 -12.43 -4.79 -3.13
CA TYR A 135 -12.37 -3.47 -2.50
C TYR A 135 -13.33 -2.44 -3.11
N LYS A 136 -14.34 -2.87 -3.85
CA LYS A 136 -15.34 -1.99 -4.43
C LYS A 136 -16.21 -1.24 -3.40
N ASN A 137 -16.19 -1.65 -2.13
CA ASN A 137 -17.10 -1.14 -1.10
C ASN A 137 -16.48 -0.20 -0.06
N LEU A 138 -15.19 0.10 -0.13
CA LEU A 138 -14.53 1.06 0.75
C LEU A 138 -14.26 2.39 0.04
N GLY A 139 -15.33 3.08 -0.32
CA GLY A 139 -15.33 4.54 -0.47
C GLY A 139 -14.70 5.18 -1.72
N SER A 140 -14.04 4.47 -2.62
CA SER A 140 -13.52 5.05 -3.86
C SER A 140 -14.39 4.69 -5.07
N ARG A 141 -15.49 5.41 -5.23
CA ARG A 141 -16.47 5.20 -6.31
C ARG A 141 -15.99 5.51 -7.73
N GLU A 142 -14.80 6.06 -7.95
CA GLU A 142 -14.48 6.74 -9.21
C GLU A 142 -13.18 6.35 -9.92
N LEU A 143 -12.39 5.41 -9.43
CA LEU A 143 -11.06 5.15 -10.02
C LEU A 143 -10.94 3.89 -10.89
N TRP A 144 -12.06 3.20 -11.19
CA TRP A 144 -12.00 2.04 -12.05
C TRP A 144 -12.75 2.28 -13.36
N PRO A 145 -12.09 2.18 -14.53
CA PRO A 145 -12.78 2.34 -15.81
C PRO A 145 -13.82 1.22 -15.96
N ARG A 146 -15.08 1.60 -16.16
CA ARG A 146 -16.14 0.66 -16.56
C ARG A 146 -15.75 0.11 -17.94
N ARG A 147 -15.55 -1.20 -18.04
CA ARG A 147 -15.54 -1.85 -19.36
C ARG A 147 -16.88 -1.58 -20.03
N LYS A 148 -16.84 -1.04 -21.24
CA LYS A 148 -17.99 -1.02 -22.16
C LYS A 148 -18.14 -2.39 -22.78
#